data_ac2ae8d3a2867dce1806f8688d5e7912
#
_entry.id   ac2ae8d3a2867dce1806f8688d5e7912
#
_cell.length_a   1.000
_cell.length_b   1.000
_cell.length_c   1.000
_cell.angle_alpha   90.00
_cell.angle_beta   90.00
_cell.angle_gamma   90.00
#
_symmetry.space_group_name_H-M   'P 1'
#
loop_
_entity.id
_entity.type
_entity.pdbx_description
1 polymer ?
#
loop_
_entity_poly.entity_id
_entity_poly.type
_entity_poly.pdbx_seq_one_letter_code
_entity_poly.pdbx_strand_id
1 'polypeptide(L)' 'MFVTEIRPLNKKKSRILFDDGEDLVLYNGEIRASRIKEQEELPDEVYEKLAGEVLTK' A
#
# COMPACT_ATOMS: atom_id res chain seq x y z
N MET A 1 -0.04 -2.60 -9.90
CA MET A 1 1.32 -2.32 -9.43
C MET A 1 1.82 -3.47 -8.59
N PHE A 2 3.06 -3.84 -8.77
CA PHE A 2 3.63 -4.99 -8.06
C PHE A 2 4.23 -4.56 -6.72
N VAL A 3 3.82 -5.19 -5.64
CA VAL A 3 4.31 -4.89 -4.30
C VAL A 3 5.60 -5.67 -4.06
N THR A 4 6.71 -4.95 -3.89
CA THR A 4 7.98 -5.61 -3.64
C THR A 4 8.23 -5.86 -2.17
N GLU A 5 7.78 -4.94 -1.33
CA GLU A 5 8.05 -5.06 0.10
C GLU A 5 7.04 -4.25 0.89
N ILE A 6 6.74 -4.70 2.10
CA ILE A 6 5.92 -3.95 3.04
C ILE A 6 6.76 -3.78 4.30
N ARG A 7 7.03 -2.54 4.68
CA ARG A 7 7.85 -2.23 5.85
C ARG A 7 7.03 -1.61 6.95
N PRO A 8 6.96 -2.21 8.10
CA PRO A 8 6.22 -1.60 9.21
C PRO A 8 6.94 -0.33 9.67
N LEU A 9 6.20 0.75 9.79
CA LEU A 9 6.73 2.01 10.30
C LEU A 9 6.51 2.12 11.79
N ASN A 10 5.33 1.69 12.22
CA ASN A 10 5.02 1.66 13.65
C ASN A 10 3.89 0.65 13.84
N LYS A 11 3.26 0.67 15.01
CA LYS A 11 2.24 -0.33 15.32
C LYS A 11 0.99 -0.17 14.47
N LYS A 12 0.79 1.00 13.89
CA LYS A 12 -0.43 1.30 13.16
C LYS A 12 -0.26 1.41 11.66
N LYS A 13 0.93 1.79 11.20
CA LYS A 13 1.15 2.09 9.80
C LYS A 13 2.29 1.29 9.22
N SER A 14 2.23 1.06 7.93
CA SER A 14 3.31 0.41 7.20
C SER A 14 3.49 1.11 5.86
N ARG A 15 4.70 1.02 5.34
CA ARG A 15 5.02 1.56 4.02
C ARG A 15 5.04 0.42 3.02
N ILE A 16 4.35 0.61 1.93
CA ILE A 16 4.30 -0.37 0.85
C ILE A 16 5.19 0.13 -0.28
N LEU A 17 6.13 -0.69 -0.69
CA LEU A 17 7.07 -0.35 -1.76
C LEU A 17 6.70 -1.10 -3.01
N PHE A 18 6.75 -0.41 -4.13
CA PHE A 18 6.38 -0.95 -5.42
C PHE A 18 7.60 -1.06 -6.33
N ASP A 19 7.51 -1.91 -7.32
CA ASP A 19 8.65 -2.18 -8.20
C ASP A 19 8.98 -1.03 -9.12
N ASP A 20 8.08 -0.08 -9.29
CA ASP A 20 8.33 1.08 -10.15
C ASP A 20 8.94 2.25 -9.37
N GLY A 21 9.29 2.02 -8.11
CA GLY A 21 9.92 3.06 -7.31
C GLY A 21 8.94 3.89 -6.49
N GLU A 22 7.65 3.64 -6.63
CA GLU A 22 6.64 4.34 -5.85
C GLU A 22 6.51 3.71 -4.48
N ASP A 23 5.98 4.48 -3.54
CA ASP A 23 5.66 3.93 -2.23
C ASP A 23 4.35 4.55 -1.73
N LEU A 24 3.77 3.90 -0.74
CA LEU A 24 2.49 4.34 -0.21
C LEU A 24 2.42 3.93 1.25
N VAL A 25 2.07 4.89 2.12
CA VAL A 25 1.95 4.62 3.55
C VAL A 25 0.48 4.43 3.88
N LEU A 26 0.14 3.31 4.48
CA LEU A 26 -1.23 2.99 4.82
C LEU A 26 -1.29 2.47 6.25
N TYR A 27 -2.47 2.58 6.84
CA TYR A 27 -2.71 1.94 8.12
C TYR A 27 -2.73 0.43 7.94
N ASN A 28 -2.28 -0.29 8.96
CA ASN A 28 -2.24 -1.75 8.90
C ASN A 28 -3.62 -2.34 8.66
N GLY A 29 -4.65 -1.71 9.19
CA GLY A 29 -6.02 -2.15 8.96
C GLY A 29 -6.42 -2.06 7.49
N GLU A 30 -5.96 -1.00 6.81
CA GLU A 30 -6.24 -0.85 5.38
C GLU A 30 -5.53 -1.91 4.56
N ILE A 31 -4.29 -2.19 4.92
CA ILE A 31 -3.51 -3.21 4.23
C ILE A 31 -4.19 -4.56 4.36
N ARG A 32 -4.65 -4.87 5.56
CA ARG A 32 -5.33 -6.13 5.80
C ARG A 32 -6.66 -6.20 5.05
N ALA A 33 -7.42 -5.11 5.07
CA ALA A 33 -8.72 -5.07 4.40
C ALA A 33 -8.58 -5.22 2.90
N SER A 34 -7.52 -4.66 2.34
CA SER A 34 -7.26 -4.74 0.91
C SER A 34 -6.47 -5.98 0.51
N ARG A 35 -6.07 -6.78 1.49
CA ARG A 35 -5.33 -8.03 1.26
C ARG A 35 -4.05 -7.80 0.49
N ILE A 36 -3.36 -6.72 0.85
CA ILE A 36 -2.10 -6.38 0.21
C ILE A 36 -1.00 -7.24 0.83
N LYS A 37 -0.17 -7.84 -0.01
CA LYS A 37 0.92 -8.69 0.44
C LYS A 37 2.17 -8.41 -0.36
N GLU A 38 3.31 -8.73 0.22
CA GLU A 38 4.59 -8.61 -0.47
C GLU A 38 4.66 -9.60 -1.62
N GLN A 39 5.35 -9.22 -2.68
CA GLN A 39 5.59 -10.07 -3.83
C GLN A 39 4.29 -10.45 -4.53
N GLU A 40 3.33 -9.54 -4.51
CA GLU A 40 2.05 -9.76 -5.17
C GLU A 40 1.63 -8.53 -5.94
N GLU A 41 0.80 -8.75 -6.93
CA GLU A 41 0.30 -7.68 -7.76
C GLU A 41 -0.85 -6.98 -7.05
N LEU A 42 -0.82 -5.65 -7.02
CA LEU A 42 -1.92 -4.85 -6.51
C LEU A 42 -2.68 -4.28 -7.71
N PRO A 43 -3.99 -4.54 -7.83
CA PRO A 43 -4.76 -3.97 -8.94
C PRO A 43 -4.69 -2.44 -8.95
N ASP A 44 -4.62 -1.87 -10.13
CA ASP A 44 -4.53 -0.42 -10.27
C ASP A 44 -5.71 0.29 -9.64
N GLU A 45 -6.89 -0.30 -9.76
CA GLU A 45 -8.09 0.29 -9.20
C GLU A 45 -8.00 0.40 -7.68
N VAL A 46 -7.40 -0.61 -7.03
CA VAL A 46 -7.20 -0.58 -5.58
C VAL A 46 -6.15 0.46 -5.23
N TYR A 47 -5.07 0.51 -6.00
CA TYR A 47 -4.02 1.49 -5.76
C TYR A 47 -4.58 2.90 -5.85
N GLU A 48 -5.35 3.18 -6.88
CA GLU A 48 -5.94 4.51 -7.09
C GLU A 48 -6.87 4.90 -5.96
N LYS A 49 -7.65 3.95 -5.49
CA LYS A 49 -8.57 4.19 -4.41
C LYS A 49 -7.83 4.55 -3.14
N LEU A 50 -6.79 3.80 -2.81
CA LEU A 50 -6.01 4.04 -1.60
C LEU A 50 -5.22 5.32 -1.69
N ALA A 51 -4.59 5.55 -2.82
CA ALA A 51 -3.81 6.77 -3.02
C ALA A 51 -4.71 8.00 -3.03
N GLY A 52 -5.89 7.85 -3.60
CA GLY A 52 -6.86 8.94 -3.63
C GLY A 52 -7.29 9.37 -2.24
N GLU A 53 -7.52 8.40 -1.36
CA GLU A 53 -7.89 8.70 0.01
C GLU A 53 -6.76 9.38 0.75
N VAL A 54 -5.55 8.91 0.53
CA VAL A 54 -4.39 9.49 1.19
C VAL A 54 -4.14 10.91 0.70
N LEU A 55 -4.42 11.17 -0.56
CA LEU A 55 -4.15 12.46 -1.17
C LEU A 55 -5.29 13.43 -1.03
N THR A 56 -6.32 13.08 -0.35
CA THR A 56 -7.44 13.98 -0.14
C THR A 56 -6.95 15.28 0.45
N LYS A 57 -7.38 16.33 -0.03
CA LYS A 57 -6.91 17.61 0.45
C LYS A 57 -7.96 18.54 0.72
#